data_7b1d2d231578db3cd1c30545ccbd3f56
#
_entry.id   7b1d2d231578db3cd1c30545ccbd3f56
#
_cell.length_a   1.000
_cell.length_b   1.000
_cell.length_c   1.000
_cell.angle_alpha   90.00
_cell.angle_beta   90.00
_cell.angle_gamma   90.00
#
_symmetry.space_group_name_H-M   'P 1'
#
loop_
_entity.id
_entity.type
_entity.pdbx_description
1 polymer ?
#
loop_
_entity_poly.entity_id
_entity_poly.type
_entity_poly.pdbx_seq_one_letter_code
_entity_poly.pdbx_strand_id
1 'polypeptide(L)'
;MADVGEIGALASVPASGNRRATPMPAHLKFFYGPMDCGKSTLALQIDHNHARQGRHGMLLVRYDRSGRPSITTRVGLSRAAVEVRDDTDIRLLVQGEWAAGHRLDYLIVDEAGFLTPEHVDQLADLVDDRHVDVYCFGLATDFRSQLLPGAKRLFELADELQPVHVEVLCWCGRPGQLNARVIDGRVVREGDTVVVGDTAAGANRVRYQVLCRAHHRRGDLGDAVGRGQLTLDV
;
A
#
# COMPACT_ATOMS: atom_id res chain seq x y z
N MET A 1 -53.31 -52.42 34.51
CA MET A 1 -52.24 -51.93 35.43
C MET A 1 -51.03 -51.70 34.54
N ALA A 2 -50.84 -50.48 34.15
CA ALA A 2 -49.71 -50.06 33.27
C ALA A 2 -48.76 -49.21 34.11
N ASP A 3 -47.53 -49.63 34.10
CA ASP A 3 -46.42 -49.11 34.87
C ASP A 3 -45.98 -47.78 34.20
N VAL A 4 -45.85 -46.73 35.02
CA VAL A 4 -45.46 -45.38 34.55
C VAL A 4 -43.95 -45.24 34.83
N GLY A 5 -43.17 -45.40 33.79
CA GLY A 5 -41.72 -45.27 33.84
C GLY A 5 -41.28 -43.85 34.15
N GLU A 6 -40.29 -43.74 35.02
CA GLU A 6 -39.60 -42.54 35.50
C GLU A 6 -39.02 -41.68 34.38
N ILE A 7 -39.34 -40.39 34.43
CA ILE A 7 -38.75 -39.39 33.58
C ILE A 7 -37.36 -39.05 34.09
N GLY A 8 -36.32 -39.48 33.37
CA GLY A 8 -34.93 -39.23 33.69
C GLY A 8 -34.61 -37.73 33.78
N ALA A 9 -33.83 -37.35 34.82
CA ALA A 9 -33.35 -36.02 35.10
C ALA A 9 -32.56 -35.44 33.93
N LEU A 10 -32.94 -34.25 33.49
CA LEU A 10 -32.21 -33.44 32.53
C LEU A 10 -30.85 -33.08 33.12
N ALA A 11 -29.79 -33.59 32.51
CA ALA A 11 -28.42 -33.21 32.84
C ALA A 11 -28.25 -31.70 32.58
N SER A 12 -27.84 -30.98 33.59
CA SER A 12 -27.50 -29.57 33.55
C SER A 12 -26.31 -29.35 32.57
N VAL A 13 -26.56 -28.59 31.52
CA VAL A 13 -25.52 -28.11 30.59
C VAL A 13 -24.58 -27.22 31.38
N PRO A 14 -23.25 -27.45 31.39
CA PRO A 14 -22.32 -26.57 32.05
C PRO A 14 -22.36 -25.19 31.38
N ALA A 15 -22.48 -24.14 32.18
CA ALA A 15 -22.41 -22.76 31.76
C ALA A 15 -21.13 -22.56 30.92
N SER A 16 -21.34 -22.08 29.69
CA SER A 16 -20.25 -21.75 28.76
C SER A 16 -19.28 -20.79 29.46
N GLY A 17 -18.11 -21.30 29.84
CA GLY A 17 -17.02 -20.51 30.33
C GLY A 17 -16.77 -19.37 29.33
N ASN A 18 -16.65 -18.16 29.86
CA ASN A 18 -16.34 -16.94 29.15
C ASN A 18 -15.02 -17.14 28.36
N ARG A 19 -15.11 -17.65 27.13
CA ARG A 19 -13.97 -17.68 26.23
C ARG A 19 -13.66 -16.20 25.98
N ARG A 20 -12.62 -15.70 26.60
CA ARG A 20 -12.00 -14.43 26.20
C ARG A 20 -11.79 -14.58 24.70
N ALA A 21 -12.48 -13.76 23.90
CA ALA A 21 -12.26 -13.71 22.49
C ALA A 21 -10.75 -13.48 22.29
N THR A 22 -10.07 -14.45 21.69
CA THR A 22 -8.66 -14.28 21.32
C THR A 22 -8.65 -13.07 20.40
N PRO A 23 -7.85 -12.03 20.68
CA PRO A 23 -7.76 -10.89 19.76
C PRO A 23 -7.46 -11.44 18.38
N MET A 24 -8.18 -10.93 17.35
CA MET A 24 -7.84 -11.27 15.96
C MET A 24 -6.37 -10.89 15.77
N PRO A 25 -5.53 -11.79 15.21
CA PRO A 25 -4.14 -11.47 14.96
C PRO A 25 -4.08 -10.25 14.01
N ALA A 26 -3.14 -9.34 14.27
CA ALA A 26 -2.83 -8.28 13.34
C ALA A 26 -2.14 -8.84 12.10
N HIS A 27 -2.18 -8.11 10.99
CA HIS A 27 -1.62 -8.58 9.71
C HIS A 27 -0.79 -7.50 9.03
N LEU A 28 0.31 -7.93 8.43
CA LEU A 28 1.07 -7.15 7.45
C LEU A 28 0.52 -7.46 6.05
N LYS A 29 -0.08 -6.46 5.40
CA LYS A 29 -0.68 -6.62 4.07
C LYS A 29 0.02 -5.74 3.04
N PHE A 30 0.33 -6.30 1.88
CA PHE A 30 0.95 -5.56 0.79
C PHE A 30 0.04 -5.48 -0.44
N PHE A 31 -0.42 -4.27 -0.75
CA PHE A 31 -1.21 -3.93 -1.93
C PHE A 31 -0.28 -3.35 -2.99
N TYR A 32 -0.13 -4.05 -4.09
CA TYR A 32 0.83 -3.66 -5.13
C TYR A 32 0.19 -3.57 -6.51
N GLY A 33 0.78 -2.75 -7.37
CA GLY A 33 0.34 -2.59 -8.74
C GLY A 33 1.10 -1.49 -9.46
N PRO A 34 0.91 -1.32 -10.78
CA PRO A 34 1.56 -0.28 -11.56
C PRO A 34 1.13 1.12 -11.11
N MET A 35 1.72 2.14 -11.70
CA MET A 35 1.19 3.50 -11.57
C MET A 35 -0.26 3.53 -12.06
N ASP A 36 -1.06 4.46 -11.53
CA ASP A 36 -2.44 4.73 -11.91
C ASP A 36 -3.48 3.63 -11.59
N CYS A 37 -3.10 2.56 -10.89
CA CYS A 37 -4.03 1.51 -10.49
C CYS A 37 -4.84 1.84 -9.21
N GLY A 38 -4.80 3.09 -8.70
CA GLY A 38 -5.65 3.53 -7.59
C GLY A 38 -5.19 3.13 -6.19
N LYS A 39 -3.90 2.79 -5.98
CA LYS A 39 -3.34 2.41 -4.67
C LYS A 39 -3.64 3.41 -3.57
N SER A 40 -3.30 4.69 -3.76
CA SER A 40 -3.53 5.73 -2.77
C SER A 40 -5.02 5.97 -2.51
N THR A 41 -5.89 5.78 -3.50
CA THR A 41 -7.35 5.84 -3.33
C THR A 41 -7.85 4.72 -2.43
N LEU A 42 -7.36 3.48 -2.65
CA LEU A 42 -7.69 2.33 -1.80
C LEU A 42 -7.15 2.51 -0.38
N ALA A 43 -5.94 3.06 -0.23
CA ALA A 43 -5.34 3.38 1.06
C ALA A 43 -6.23 4.33 1.89
N LEU A 44 -6.67 5.44 1.29
CA LEU A 44 -7.55 6.40 1.96
C LEU A 44 -8.96 5.84 2.20
N GLN A 45 -9.45 4.95 1.34
CA GLN A 45 -10.73 4.28 1.58
C GLN A 45 -10.66 3.33 2.77
N ILE A 46 -9.57 2.58 2.92
CA ILE A 46 -9.34 1.70 4.09
C ILE A 46 -9.24 2.53 5.37
N ASP A 47 -8.45 3.64 5.36
CA ASP A 47 -8.37 4.58 6.47
C ASP A 47 -9.75 5.08 6.89
N HIS A 48 -10.54 5.55 5.93
CA HIS A 48 -11.89 6.03 6.19
C HIS A 48 -12.78 4.97 6.85
N ASN A 49 -12.74 3.73 6.34
CA ASN A 49 -13.56 2.64 6.85
C ASN A 49 -13.18 2.26 8.29
N HIS A 50 -11.88 2.19 8.58
CA HIS A 50 -11.40 1.91 9.94
C HIS A 50 -11.75 3.05 10.92
N ALA A 51 -11.55 4.30 10.51
CA ALA A 51 -11.89 5.46 11.33
C ALA A 51 -13.38 5.50 11.67
N ARG A 52 -14.26 5.14 10.75
CA ARG A 52 -15.71 5.03 11.01
C ARG A 52 -16.07 3.96 12.03
N GLN A 53 -15.22 2.97 12.23
CA GLN A 53 -15.37 1.92 13.26
C GLN A 53 -14.72 2.30 14.58
N GLY A 54 -14.24 3.56 14.73
CA GLY A 54 -13.57 4.04 15.93
C GLY A 54 -12.15 3.51 16.11
N ARG A 55 -11.53 2.99 15.04
CA ARG A 55 -10.12 2.63 15.03
C ARG A 55 -9.27 3.86 14.70
N HIS A 56 -8.10 3.94 15.32
CA HIS A 56 -7.15 5.05 15.15
C HIS A 56 -5.96 4.59 14.32
N GLY A 57 -5.69 5.30 13.24
CA GLY A 57 -4.60 5.00 12.32
C GLY A 57 -3.58 6.11 12.20
N MET A 58 -2.34 5.74 11.84
CA MET A 58 -1.31 6.67 11.41
C MET A 58 -1.02 6.40 9.94
N LEU A 59 -0.93 7.47 9.15
CA LEU A 59 -0.59 7.43 7.74
C LEU A 59 0.88 7.79 7.58
N LEU A 60 1.61 6.94 6.88
CA LEU A 60 3.02 7.10 6.56
C LEU A 60 3.19 7.21 5.04
N VAL A 61 4.13 8.00 4.58
CA VAL A 61 4.46 8.14 3.16
C VAL A 61 5.97 8.18 2.96
N ARG A 62 6.42 7.55 1.87
CA ARG A 62 7.82 7.60 1.45
C ARG A 62 7.95 8.50 0.22
N TYR A 63 8.95 9.40 0.21
CA TYR A 63 9.21 10.33 -0.90
C TYR A 63 8.02 11.23 -1.27
N ASP A 64 7.42 11.90 -0.29
CA ASP A 64 6.41 12.90 -0.60
C ASP A 64 7.02 14.11 -1.33
N ARG A 65 6.36 14.49 -2.43
CA ARG A 65 6.79 15.58 -3.31
C ARG A 65 6.09 16.91 -3.04
N SER A 66 5.11 16.91 -2.14
CA SER A 66 4.23 18.08 -1.91
C SER A 66 4.81 19.12 -0.97
N GLY A 67 5.92 18.82 -0.29
CA GLY A 67 6.52 19.69 0.75
C GLY A 67 5.74 19.68 2.08
N ARG A 68 4.56 19.07 2.11
CA ARG A 68 3.80 18.72 3.32
C ARG A 68 3.42 17.25 3.19
N PRO A 69 4.03 16.35 3.99
CA PRO A 69 3.80 14.92 3.85
C PRO A 69 2.32 14.57 3.86
N SER A 70 1.86 13.97 2.78
CA SER A 70 0.44 13.63 2.58
C SER A 70 0.28 12.46 1.62
N ILE A 71 -0.77 11.67 1.83
CA ILE A 71 -1.25 10.72 0.84
C ILE A 71 -2.28 11.45 0.00
N THR A 72 -2.00 11.61 -1.29
CA THR A 72 -2.85 12.34 -2.23
C THR A 72 -3.28 11.42 -3.37
N THR A 73 -4.56 11.48 -3.73
CA THR A 73 -5.12 10.71 -4.83
C THR A 73 -5.30 11.59 -6.08
N ARG A 74 -5.31 10.99 -7.26
CA ARG A 74 -5.61 11.70 -8.51
C ARG A 74 -7.05 12.21 -8.59
N VAL A 75 -7.95 11.70 -7.77
CA VAL A 75 -9.33 12.18 -7.65
C VAL A 75 -9.50 13.31 -6.63
N GLY A 76 -8.38 13.90 -6.18
CA GLY A 76 -8.39 15.10 -5.33
C GLY A 76 -8.54 14.84 -3.83
N LEU A 77 -8.54 13.59 -3.37
CA LEU A 77 -8.53 13.31 -1.92
C LEU A 77 -7.11 13.46 -1.37
N SER A 78 -6.97 14.05 -0.19
CA SER A 78 -5.68 14.19 0.49
C SER A 78 -5.84 14.03 2.00
N ARG A 79 -4.86 13.38 2.64
CA ARG A 79 -4.76 13.21 4.09
C ARG A 79 -3.31 13.44 4.52
N ALA A 80 -3.12 14.21 5.59
CA ALA A 80 -1.81 14.40 6.19
C ALA A 80 -1.19 13.05 6.59
N ALA A 81 0.10 12.90 6.38
CA ALA A 81 0.87 11.71 6.68
C ALA A 81 2.20 12.10 7.33
N VAL A 82 2.91 11.13 7.90
CA VAL A 82 4.27 11.30 8.40
C VAL A 82 5.22 10.78 7.33
N GLU A 83 6.23 11.57 6.96
CA GLU A 83 7.25 11.14 6.00
C GLU A 83 8.23 10.17 6.64
N VAL A 84 8.42 9.03 5.99
CA VAL A 84 9.45 8.05 6.35
C VAL A 84 10.70 8.34 5.55
N ARG A 85 11.80 8.68 6.22
CA ARG A 85 13.13 8.93 5.64
C ARG A 85 14.06 7.75 5.90
N ASP A 86 15.26 7.75 5.32
CA ASP A 86 16.21 6.64 5.50
C ASP A 86 16.63 6.44 6.95
N ASP A 87 16.66 7.50 7.74
CA ASP A 87 17.03 7.51 9.15
C ASP A 87 15.83 7.37 10.12
N THR A 88 14.63 7.21 9.60
CA THR A 88 13.41 7.08 10.41
C THR A 88 13.33 5.72 11.07
N ASP A 89 13.14 5.66 12.39
CA ASP A 89 12.70 4.45 13.09
C ASP A 89 11.17 4.49 13.28
N ILE A 90 10.46 3.64 12.55
CA ILE A 90 8.99 3.59 12.57
C ILE A 90 8.47 3.14 13.93
N ARG A 91 9.21 2.29 14.65
CA ARG A 91 8.83 1.83 16.00
C ARG A 91 8.85 2.98 16.99
N LEU A 92 9.86 3.86 16.87
CA LEU A 92 9.96 5.05 17.72
C LEU A 92 8.84 6.06 17.41
N LEU A 93 8.44 6.22 16.15
CA LEU A 93 7.27 7.04 15.79
C LEU A 93 6.00 6.52 16.49
N VAL A 94 5.74 5.23 16.40
CA VAL A 94 4.58 4.59 17.03
C VAL A 94 4.65 4.68 18.56
N GLN A 95 5.81 4.45 19.16
CA GLN A 95 6.03 4.59 20.60
C GLN A 95 5.77 6.03 21.08
N GLY A 96 6.15 7.03 20.28
CA GLY A 96 5.89 8.44 20.57
C GLY A 96 4.39 8.75 20.65
N GLU A 97 3.58 8.19 19.74
CA GLU A 97 2.12 8.34 19.79
C GLU A 97 1.52 7.70 21.06
N TRP A 98 1.94 6.51 21.41
CA TRP A 98 1.47 5.86 22.65
C TRP A 98 1.91 6.63 23.90
N ALA A 99 3.14 7.15 23.94
CA ALA A 99 3.62 7.96 25.06
C ALA A 99 2.84 9.28 25.20
N ALA A 100 2.34 9.82 24.09
CA ALA A 100 1.44 10.97 24.07
C ALA A 100 -0.01 10.64 24.47
N GLY A 101 -0.31 9.36 24.74
CA GLY A 101 -1.65 8.89 25.14
C GLY A 101 -2.57 8.61 23.94
N HIS A 102 -2.05 8.62 22.72
CA HIS A 102 -2.85 8.30 21.54
C HIS A 102 -2.95 6.79 21.36
N ARG A 103 -4.15 6.32 21.05
CA ARG A 103 -4.37 4.94 20.63
C ARG A 103 -3.97 4.79 19.17
N LEU A 104 -3.31 3.67 18.84
CA LEU A 104 -2.95 3.31 17.47
C LEU A 104 -3.33 1.86 17.20
N ASP A 105 -4.24 1.64 16.26
CA ASP A 105 -4.77 0.33 15.89
C ASP A 105 -4.24 -0.17 14.55
N TYR A 106 -3.83 0.76 13.66
CA TYR A 106 -3.31 0.40 12.35
C TYR A 106 -2.36 1.47 11.77
N LEU A 107 -1.53 1.03 10.83
CA LEU A 107 -0.70 1.89 9.98
C LEU A 107 -1.13 1.74 8.52
N ILE A 108 -1.10 2.84 7.78
CA ILE A 108 -1.17 2.85 6.32
C ILE A 108 0.12 3.45 5.80
N VAL A 109 0.81 2.74 4.93
CA VAL A 109 2.10 3.15 4.37
C VAL A 109 1.96 3.26 2.86
N ASP A 110 1.98 4.48 2.33
CA ASP A 110 2.00 4.70 0.88
C ASP A 110 3.44 4.81 0.36
N GLU A 111 3.62 4.46 -0.91
CA GLU A 111 4.93 4.31 -1.58
C GLU A 111 5.87 3.33 -0.85
N ALA A 112 5.30 2.31 -0.20
CA ALA A 112 6.04 1.32 0.60
C ALA A 112 7.08 0.51 -0.19
N GLY A 113 6.98 0.44 -1.52
CA GLY A 113 7.99 -0.18 -2.35
C GLY A 113 9.38 0.47 -2.22
N PHE A 114 9.43 1.75 -1.85
CA PHE A 114 10.67 2.51 -1.67
C PHE A 114 11.20 2.50 -0.23
N LEU A 115 10.56 1.82 0.69
CA LEU A 115 11.09 1.60 2.03
C LEU A 115 12.42 0.83 1.97
N THR A 116 13.25 1.00 3.00
CA THR A 116 14.39 0.10 3.19
C THR A 116 13.90 -1.25 3.73
N PRO A 117 14.66 -2.34 3.57
CA PRO A 117 14.33 -3.63 4.19
C PRO A 117 14.13 -3.51 5.71
N GLU A 118 14.93 -2.71 6.39
CA GLU A 118 14.87 -2.46 7.84
C GLU A 118 13.54 -1.80 8.24
N HIS A 119 13.01 -0.88 7.43
CA HIS A 119 11.69 -0.30 7.69
C HIS A 119 10.59 -1.37 7.62
N VAL A 120 10.68 -2.30 6.66
CA VAL A 120 9.71 -3.39 6.53
C VAL A 120 9.81 -4.36 7.72
N ASP A 121 11.03 -4.66 8.19
CA ASP A 121 11.24 -5.47 9.39
C ASP A 121 10.62 -4.79 10.62
N GLN A 122 10.79 -3.46 10.77
CA GLN A 122 10.14 -2.68 11.84
C GLN A 122 8.62 -2.73 11.78
N LEU A 123 8.03 -2.73 10.57
CA LEU A 123 6.58 -2.88 10.39
C LEU A 123 6.12 -4.28 10.80
N ALA A 124 6.88 -5.33 10.48
CA ALA A 124 6.59 -6.70 10.91
C ALA A 124 6.65 -6.83 12.44
N ASP A 125 7.68 -6.25 13.10
CA ASP A 125 7.78 -6.19 14.58
C ASP A 125 6.53 -5.56 15.21
N LEU A 126 5.98 -4.51 14.61
CA LEU A 126 4.77 -3.85 15.10
C LEU A 126 3.52 -4.73 14.96
N VAL A 127 3.44 -5.53 13.90
CA VAL A 127 2.36 -6.51 13.73
C VAL A 127 2.48 -7.62 14.76
N ASP A 128 3.64 -8.24 14.88
CA ASP A 128 3.86 -9.44 15.69
C ASP A 128 3.83 -9.14 17.20
N ASP A 129 4.53 -8.08 17.62
CA ASP A 129 4.75 -7.78 19.02
C ASP A 129 3.73 -6.80 19.61
N ARG A 130 3.14 -5.94 18.78
CA ARG A 130 2.27 -4.85 19.23
C ARG A 130 0.83 -4.95 18.74
N HIS A 131 0.54 -5.93 17.89
CA HIS A 131 -0.79 -6.19 17.33
C HIS A 131 -1.39 -4.98 16.59
N VAL A 132 -0.55 -4.25 15.87
CA VAL A 132 -0.93 -3.14 14.99
C VAL A 132 -1.09 -3.67 13.57
N ASP A 133 -2.26 -3.52 12.97
CA ASP A 133 -2.46 -3.88 11.56
C ASP A 133 -1.64 -2.96 10.66
N VAL A 134 -0.99 -3.49 9.63
CA VAL A 134 -0.18 -2.70 8.69
C VAL A 134 -0.63 -2.94 7.26
N TYR A 135 -0.99 -1.85 6.58
CA TYR A 135 -1.43 -1.82 5.20
C TYR A 135 -0.40 -1.06 4.35
N CYS A 136 0.43 -1.79 3.61
CA CYS A 136 1.44 -1.23 2.73
C CYS A 136 0.92 -1.11 1.30
N PHE A 137 1.11 0.04 0.66
CA PHE A 137 0.74 0.31 -0.73
C PHE A 137 1.97 0.73 -1.51
N GLY A 138 2.19 0.17 -2.69
CA GLY A 138 3.38 0.56 -3.43
C GLY A 138 3.51 -0.07 -4.82
N LEU A 139 4.52 0.39 -5.53
CA LEU A 139 5.01 -0.27 -6.74
C LEU A 139 5.77 -1.54 -6.34
N ALA A 140 5.60 -2.61 -7.11
CA ALA A 140 6.43 -3.80 -6.95
C ALA A 140 7.81 -3.61 -7.57
N THR A 141 7.86 -2.99 -8.77
CA THR A 141 9.09 -2.87 -9.56
C THR A 141 9.38 -1.42 -9.97
N ASP A 142 10.64 -1.13 -10.15
CA ASP A 142 11.11 0.12 -10.75
C ASP A 142 10.85 0.17 -12.27
N PHE A 143 11.29 1.26 -12.91
CA PHE A 143 11.17 1.45 -14.37
C PHE A 143 12.02 0.46 -15.20
N ARG A 144 12.95 -0.26 -14.59
CA ARG A 144 13.75 -1.33 -15.21
C ARG A 144 13.12 -2.71 -15.06
N SER A 145 11.94 -2.78 -14.42
CA SER A 145 11.25 -4.01 -14.04
C SER A 145 11.99 -4.85 -12.98
N GLN A 146 12.81 -4.21 -12.13
CA GLN A 146 13.46 -4.83 -10.99
C GLN A 146 12.67 -4.55 -9.72
N LEU A 147 12.58 -5.52 -8.81
CA LEU A 147 11.91 -5.33 -7.53
C LEU A 147 12.55 -4.16 -6.77
N LEU A 148 11.71 -3.29 -6.24
CA LEU A 148 12.11 -2.24 -5.31
C LEU A 148 12.51 -2.87 -3.95
N PRO A 149 13.46 -2.27 -3.19
CA PRO A 149 13.96 -2.88 -1.95
C PRO A 149 12.86 -3.19 -0.94
N GLY A 150 11.99 -2.24 -0.65
CA GLY A 150 10.86 -2.43 0.26
C GLY A 150 9.84 -3.42 -0.27
N ALA A 151 9.53 -3.37 -1.58
CA ALA A 151 8.62 -4.33 -2.19
C ALA A 151 9.17 -5.76 -2.11
N LYS A 152 10.48 -5.96 -2.37
CA LYS A 152 11.12 -7.26 -2.23
C LYS A 152 10.92 -7.80 -0.81
N ARG A 153 11.21 -6.98 0.21
CA ARG A 153 11.09 -7.40 1.61
C ARG A 153 9.63 -7.63 2.02
N LEU A 154 8.68 -6.84 1.51
CA LEU A 154 7.25 -7.07 1.70
C LEU A 154 6.77 -8.38 1.07
N PHE A 155 7.28 -8.77 -0.12
CA PHE A 155 6.98 -10.08 -0.70
C PHE A 155 7.52 -11.25 0.13
N GLU A 156 8.57 -11.03 0.91
CA GLU A 156 9.17 -12.03 1.80
C GLU A 156 8.40 -12.19 3.12
N LEU A 157 7.81 -11.10 3.67
CA LEU A 157 7.29 -11.06 5.04
C LEU A 157 5.78 -10.88 5.15
N ALA A 158 5.10 -10.31 4.15
CA ALA A 158 3.68 -9.98 4.31
C ALA A 158 2.81 -11.22 4.44
N ASP A 159 1.85 -11.19 5.37
CA ASP A 159 0.83 -12.23 5.56
C ASP A 159 -0.11 -12.31 4.36
N GLU A 160 -0.40 -11.16 3.73
CA GLU A 160 -1.28 -11.08 2.57
C GLU A 160 -0.66 -10.25 1.45
N LEU A 161 -0.62 -10.81 0.25
CA LEU A 161 -0.15 -10.17 -0.97
C LEU A 161 -1.34 -9.93 -1.90
N GLN A 162 -1.71 -8.67 -2.12
CA GLN A 162 -2.91 -8.31 -2.88
C GLN A 162 -2.56 -7.42 -4.08
N PRO A 163 -2.68 -7.91 -5.32
CA PRO A 163 -2.61 -7.02 -6.46
C PRO A 163 -3.82 -6.09 -6.47
N VAL A 164 -3.59 -4.80 -6.74
CA VAL A 164 -4.71 -3.85 -6.89
C VAL A 164 -5.36 -4.08 -8.25
N HIS A 165 -6.65 -4.41 -8.24
CA HIS A 165 -7.37 -4.90 -9.42
C HIS A 165 -7.91 -3.80 -10.35
N VAL A 166 -7.61 -2.52 -10.13
CA VAL A 166 -7.99 -1.49 -11.10
C VAL A 166 -7.16 -1.69 -12.36
N GLU A 167 -7.83 -1.97 -13.46
CA GLU A 167 -7.18 -2.29 -14.71
C GLU A 167 -6.54 -1.04 -15.33
N VAL A 168 -5.22 -1.08 -15.49
CA VAL A 168 -4.47 -0.11 -16.24
C VAL A 168 -4.05 -0.74 -17.56
N LEU A 169 -4.40 -0.12 -18.68
CA LEU A 169 -4.14 -0.70 -19.99
C LEU A 169 -2.87 -0.15 -20.61
N CYS A 170 -2.10 -1.03 -21.22
CA CYS A 170 -1.10 -0.66 -22.21
C CYS A 170 -1.79 -0.08 -23.46
N TRP A 171 -1.09 0.73 -24.22
CA TRP A 171 -1.61 1.31 -25.48
C TRP A 171 -2.19 0.28 -26.46
N CYS A 172 -1.76 -0.97 -26.40
CA CYS A 172 -2.26 -2.07 -27.21
C CYS A 172 -3.52 -2.76 -26.67
N GLY A 173 -4.12 -2.27 -25.59
CA GLY A 173 -5.30 -2.83 -24.94
C GLY A 173 -5.04 -4.02 -24.02
N ARG A 174 -3.80 -4.48 -23.85
CA ARG A 174 -3.43 -5.53 -22.88
C ARG A 174 -3.25 -4.92 -21.49
N PRO A 175 -3.44 -5.68 -20.41
CA PRO A 175 -3.09 -5.22 -19.06
C PRO A 175 -1.67 -4.68 -19.00
N GLY A 176 -1.52 -3.46 -18.50
CA GLY A 176 -0.26 -2.80 -18.22
C GLY A 176 0.22 -3.17 -16.83
N GLN A 177 1.44 -3.62 -16.71
CA GLN A 177 2.01 -4.10 -15.45
C GLN A 177 3.33 -3.43 -15.06
N LEU A 178 4.01 -2.83 -16.04
CA LEU A 178 5.34 -2.28 -15.86
C LEU A 178 5.34 -0.79 -16.19
N ASN A 179 6.03 -0.02 -15.34
CA ASN A 179 6.18 1.42 -15.50
C ASN A 179 7.43 1.71 -16.31
N ALA A 180 7.29 2.23 -17.51
CA ALA A 180 8.41 2.69 -18.32
C ALA A 180 8.70 4.17 -18.04
N ARG A 181 9.96 4.50 -17.72
CA ARG A 181 10.41 5.90 -17.69
C ARG A 181 10.71 6.36 -19.09
N VAL A 182 10.16 7.50 -19.47
CA VAL A 182 10.30 8.06 -20.82
C VAL A 182 10.92 9.45 -20.73
N ILE A 183 12.02 9.64 -21.45
CA ILE A 183 12.70 10.93 -21.62
C ILE A 183 12.82 11.16 -23.13
N ASP A 184 12.41 12.33 -23.60
CA ASP A 184 12.44 12.73 -25.02
C ASP A 184 11.82 11.69 -25.95
N GLY A 185 10.69 11.10 -25.53
CA GLY A 185 9.96 10.13 -26.34
C GLY A 185 10.62 8.74 -26.41
N ARG A 186 11.63 8.45 -25.60
CA ARG A 186 12.33 7.16 -25.56
C ARG A 186 12.27 6.54 -24.18
N VAL A 187 12.12 5.22 -24.12
CA VAL A 187 12.22 4.47 -22.87
C VAL A 187 13.67 4.44 -22.42
N VAL A 188 13.93 4.92 -21.20
CA VAL A 188 15.25 4.85 -20.56
C VAL A 188 15.30 3.73 -19.55
N ARG A 189 16.50 3.11 -19.43
CA ARG A 189 16.73 1.96 -18.53
C ARG A 189 17.89 2.20 -17.59
N GLU A 190 18.46 3.38 -17.62
CA GLU A 190 19.59 3.81 -16.78
C GLU A 190 19.18 5.01 -15.95
N GLY A 191 19.92 5.27 -14.88
CA GLY A 191 19.70 6.37 -13.94
C GLY A 191 19.11 5.94 -12.62
N ASP A 192 18.98 6.91 -11.70
CA ASP A 192 18.49 6.67 -10.35
C ASP A 192 17.05 6.17 -10.32
N THR A 193 16.75 5.30 -9.36
CA THR A 193 15.40 4.72 -9.21
C THR A 193 14.37 5.79 -8.87
N VAL A 194 14.76 6.76 -8.06
CA VAL A 194 13.93 7.92 -7.67
C VAL A 194 14.46 9.16 -8.37
N VAL A 195 13.68 9.72 -9.28
CA VAL A 195 13.90 11.08 -9.76
C VAL A 195 12.96 11.97 -8.98
N VAL A 196 13.50 12.77 -8.06
CA VAL A 196 12.73 13.80 -7.35
C VAL A 196 12.23 14.78 -8.40
N GLY A 197 10.92 14.92 -8.50
CA GLY A 197 10.23 15.50 -9.64
C GLY A 197 10.76 16.88 -10.03
N ASP A 198 11.03 17.02 -11.31
CA ASP A 198 11.29 18.31 -11.93
C ASP A 198 10.01 19.15 -11.98
N THR A 199 9.89 20.08 -11.05
CA THR A 199 9.02 21.25 -11.16
C THR A 199 9.73 22.41 -11.86
N ALA A 200 10.97 22.22 -12.34
CA ALA A 200 11.71 23.24 -13.07
C ALA A 200 11.22 23.29 -14.52
N ALA A 201 10.59 24.38 -14.87
CA ALA A 201 10.28 24.71 -16.26
C ALA A 201 11.59 24.76 -17.08
N GLY A 202 11.80 23.78 -17.95
CA GLY A 202 12.88 23.86 -18.95
C GLY A 202 13.76 22.64 -19.19
N ALA A 203 13.67 21.56 -18.44
CA ALA A 203 14.50 20.37 -18.68
C ALA A 203 13.63 19.17 -19.01
N ASN A 204 14.10 18.32 -19.89
CA ASN A 204 13.59 17.06 -20.38
C ASN A 204 12.41 16.50 -19.56
N ARG A 205 11.20 16.50 -20.15
CA ARG A 205 9.98 16.03 -19.47
C ARG A 205 10.08 14.54 -19.19
N VAL A 206 10.55 14.19 -17.99
CA VAL A 206 10.46 12.83 -17.49
C VAL A 206 8.98 12.49 -17.32
N ARG A 207 8.51 11.50 -18.04
CA ARG A 207 7.16 10.95 -17.87
C ARG A 207 7.23 9.45 -17.63
N TYR A 208 6.18 8.90 -17.08
CA TYR A 208 6.03 7.46 -16.94
C TYR A 208 4.84 6.98 -17.77
N GLN A 209 4.98 5.80 -18.34
CA GLN A 209 3.92 5.15 -19.10
C GLN A 209 3.81 3.69 -18.67
N VAL A 210 2.57 3.27 -18.37
CA VAL A 210 2.31 1.87 -18.00
C VAL A 210 2.22 1.03 -19.27
N LEU A 211 3.01 -0.02 -19.34
CA LEU A 211 3.12 -0.90 -20.49
C LEU A 211 2.91 -2.37 -20.12
N CYS A 212 2.44 -3.17 -21.08
CA CYS A 212 2.53 -4.61 -20.97
C CYS A 212 3.99 -5.08 -21.10
N ARG A 213 4.31 -6.27 -20.60
CA ARG A 213 5.68 -6.81 -20.61
C ARG A 213 6.35 -6.76 -21.99
N ALA A 214 5.61 -7.10 -23.06
CA ALA A 214 6.18 -7.13 -24.41
C ALA A 214 6.63 -5.74 -24.88
N HIS A 215 5.78 -4.71 -24.71
CA HIS A 215 6.10 -3.35 -25.12
C HIS A 215 7.12 -2.68 -24.20
N HIS A 216 7.06 -2.95 -22.89
CA HIS A 216 8.10 -2.50 -21.96
C HIS A 216 9.48 -3.02 -22.38
N ARG A 217 9.62 -4.33 -22.68
CA ARG A 217 10.91 -4.91 -23.11
C ARG A 217 11.43 -4.35 -24.42
N ARG A 218 10.56 -4.05 -25.38
CA ARG A 218 10.92 -3.48 -26.69
C ARG A 218 11.16 -1.97 -26.64
N GLY A 219 10.74 -1.29 -25.57
CA GLY A 219 10.74 0.17 -25.51
C GLY A 219 9.68 0.79 -26.42
N ASP A 220 8.63 0.06 -26.74
CA ASP A 220 7.59 0.45 -27.68
C ASP A 220 6.49 1.21 -26.93
N LEU A 221 6.42 2.50 -27.18
CA LEU A 221 5.47 3.44 -26.58
C LEU A 221 4.15 3.56 -27.34
N GLY A 222 4.01 2.89 -28.48
CA GLY A 222 2.93 3.08 -29.44
C GLY A 222 3.10 4.38 -30.24
N ASP A 223 2.20 4.62 -31.17
CA ASP A 223 2.19 5.86 -31.92
C ASP A 223 1.92 7.05 -30.99
N ALA A 224 2.94 7.83 -30.74
CA ALA A 224 2.91 8.99 -29.84
C ALA A 224 2.01 10.13 -30.39
N VAL A 225 1.46 9.98 -31.60
CA VAL A 225 0.62 10.96 -32.26
C VAL A 225 -0.85 10.59 -32.06
N GLY A 226 -1.51 11.21 -31.05
CA GLY A 226 -2.96 11.34 -31.04
C GLY A 226 -3.77 10.62 -29.99
N ARG A 227 -3.16 9.95 -29.00
CA ARG A 227 -3.93 9.53 -27.82
C ARG A 227 -3.49 10.38 -26.64
N GLY A 228 -4.14 11.52 -26.54
CA GLY A 228 -4.08 12.36 -25.36
C GLY A 228 -4.34 11.49 -24.15
N GLN A 229 -3.36 11.44 -23.27
CA GLN A 229 -3.63 11.11 -21.87
C GLN A 229 -4.81 12.00 -21.49
N LEU A 230 -5.94 11.41 -21.11
CA LEU A 230 -7.04 12.17 -20.53
C LEU A 230 -6.48 12.84 -19.28
N THR A 231 -5.92 14.03 -19.44
CA THR A 231 -5.81 15.00 -18.36
C THR A 231 -7.25 15.40 -18.11
N LEU A 232 -7.83 14.85 -17.05
CA LEU A 232 -9.01 15.47 -16.47
C LEU A 232 -8.52 16.80 -15.89
N ASP A 233 -8.60 17.85 -16.71
CA ASP A 233 -8.58 19.22 -16.22
C ASP A 233 -9.86 19.41 -15.39
N VAL A 234 -9.71 19.44 -14.07
CA VAL A 234 -10.72 19.91 -13.12
C VAL A 234 -10.24 21.20 -12.50
#